data_61f29819d73ed8bcc7265a4ccea38704
#
_entry.id   61f29819d73ed8bcc7265a4ccea38704
#
_cell.length_a   1.000
_cell.length_b   1.000
_cell.length_c   1.000
_cell.angle_alpha   90.00
_cell.angle_beta   90.00
_cell.angle_gamma   90.00
#
_symmetry.space_group_name_H-M   'P 1'
#
loop_
_entity.id
_entity.type
_entity.pdbx_description
1 polymer ?
#
loop_
_entity_poly.entity_id
_entity_poly.type
_entity_poly.pdbx_seq_one_letter_code
_entity_poly.pdbx_strand_id
1 'polypeptide(L)'
;MPEKSRNERGSATIWSVSVLLLISSVAGWALLWVAAESTRHTAERAADTAALAAASAALHRLALRNDSDPCTAAQSAAARAGAKLITCDCAPLDCTVSVRRELPLLGTVQATSRAGPVGES
;
A
#
# COMPACT_ATOMS: atom_id res chain seq x y z
N MET A 1 -26.09 34.67 -43.67
CA MET A 1 -26.91 34.10 -42.61
C MET A 1 -26.26 34.31 -41.24
N PRO A 2 -26.46 35.49 -40.66
CA PRO A 2 -25.79 35.83 -39.38
C PRO A 2 -26.31 35.09 -38.17
N GLU A 3 -27.48 34.48 -38.22
CA GLU A 3 -28.05 33.76 -37.08
C GLU A 3 -27.42 32.39 -36.84
N LYS A 4 -27.02 31.70 -37.88
CA LYS A 4 -26.34 30.38 -37.77
C LYS A 4 -24.95 30.48 -37.12
N SER A 5 -24.23 31.56 -37.36
CA SER A 5 -22.89 31.77 -36.79
C SER A 5 -22.93 32.13 -35.30
N ARG A 6 -24.00 32.72 -34.77
CA ARG A 6 -24.19 33.03 -33.35
C ARG A 6 -24.47 31.76 -32.51
N ASN A 7 -25.31 30.85 -33.03
CA ASN A 7 -25.62 29.62 -32.36
C ASN A 7 -24.41 28.63 -32.37
N GLU A 8 -23.61 28.68 -33.41
CA GLU A 8 -22.40 27.87 -33.51
C GLU A 8 -21.33 28.29 -32.49
N ARG A 9 -21.18 29.62 -32.20
CA ARG A 9 -20.23 30.11 -31.20
C ARG A 9 -20.60 29.72 -29.81
N GLY A 10 -21.87 29.75 -29.44
CA GLY A 10 -22.35 29.31 -28.12
C GLY A 10 -22.21 27.82 -27.93
N SER A 11 -22.51 27.06 -28.97
CA SER A 11 -22.38 25.59 -28.96
C SER A 11 -20.92 25.13 -28.82
N ALA A 12 -20.00 25.79 -29.55
CA ALA A 12 -18.57 25.44 -29.46
C ALA A 12 -17.98 25.71 -28.08
N THR A 13 -18.39 26.78 -27.42
CA THR A 13 -17.92 27.11 -26.05
C THR A 13 -18.42 26.09 -25.03
N ILE A 14 -19.71 25.72 -25.10
CA ILE A 14 -20.29 24.70 -24.23
C ILE A 14 -19.60 23.34 -24.49
N TRP A 15 -19.34 23.04 -25.73
CA TRP A 15 -18.68 21.77 -26.12
C TRP A 15 -17.26 21.71 -25.58
N SER A 16 -16.49 22.78 -25.70
CA SER A 16 -15.11 22.84 -25.21
C SER A 16 -15.04 22.76 -23.68
N VAL A 17 -15.95 23.41 -22.96
CA VAL A 17 -16.04 23.32 -21.50
C VAL A 17 -16.39 21.88 -21.07
N SER A 18 -17.35 21.25 -21.75
CA SER A 18 -17.74 19.87 -21.46
C SER A 18 -16.59 18.88 -21.66
N VAL A 19 -15.84 19.04 -22.74
CA VAL A 19 -14.66 18.20 -23.03
C VAL A 19 -13.58 18.41 -21.98
N LEU A 20 -13.31 19.64 -21.59
CA LEU A 20 -12.34 19.94 -20.53
C LEU A 20 -12.73 19.33 -19.17
N LEU A 21 -14.01 19.41 -18.81
CA LEU A 21 -14.52 18.78 -17.59
C LEU A 21 -14.38 17.26 -17.61
N LEU A 22 -14.67 16.64 -18.77
CA LEU A 22 -14.51 15.21 -18.95
C LEU A 22 -13.04 14.78 -18.79
N ILE A 23 -12.13 15.48 -19.46
CA ILE A 23 -10.69 15.18 -19.39
C ILE A 23 -10.20 15.35 -17.94
N SER A 24 -10.62 16.41 -17.25
CA SER A 24 -10.23 16.66 -15.87
C SER A 24 -10.75 15.58 -14.92
N SER A 25 -11.97 15.10 -15.12
CA SER A 25 -12.54 14.04 -14.29
C SER A 25 -11.81 12.70 -14.50
N VAL A 26 -11.51 12.35 -15.74
CA VAL A 26 -10.77 11.12 -16.04
C VAL A 26 -9.35 11.18 -15.48
N ALA A 27 -8.67 12.33 -15.62
CA ALA A 27 -7.34 12.52 -15.05
C ALA A 27 -7.37 12.43 -13.52
N GLY A 28 -8.38 13.01 -12.87
CA GLY A 28 -8.56 12.90 -11.42
C GLY A 28 -8.75 11.45 -10.96
N TRP A 29 -9.56 10.70 -11.67
CA TRP A 29 -9.77 9.27 -11.40
C TRP A 29 -8.48 8.45 -11.55
N ALA A 30 -7.72 8.71 -12.62
CA ALA A 30 -6.46 8.03 -12.85
C ALA A 30 -5.44 8.31 -11.75
N LEU A 31 -5.35 9.57 -11.28
CA LEU A 31 -4.45 9.94 -10.19
C LEU A 31 -4.85 9.25 -8.87
N LEU A 32 -6.15 9.16 -8.58
CA LEU A 32 -6.63 8.43 -7.40
C LEU A 32 -6.29 6.93 -7.47
N TRP A 33 -6.42 6.34 -8.64
CA TRP A 33 -6.07 4.94 -8.84
C TRP A 33 -4.59 4.68 -8.59
N VAL A 34 -3.72 5.51 -9.18
CA VAL A 34 -2.27 5.38 -9.00
C VAL A 34 -1.89 5.58 -7.53
N ALA A 35 -2.50 6.54 -6.85
CA ALA A 35 -2.24 6.78 -5.43
C ALA A 35 -2.65 5.58 -4.57
N ALA A 36 -3.80 4.98 -4.83
CA ALA A 36 -4.28 3.80 -4.10
C ALA A 36 -3.35 2.59 -4.33
N GLU A 37 -2.95 2.35 -5.56
CA GLU A 37 -2.05 1.25 -5.91
C GLU A 37 -0.66 1.43 -5.28
N SER A 38 -0.10 2.63 -5.35
CA SER A 38 1.19 2.95 -4.73
C SER A 38 1.19 2.70 -3.22
N THR A 39 0.10 3.02 -2.54
CA THR A 39 -0.02 2.79 -1.10
C THR A 39 -0.13 1.31 -0.75
N ARG A 40 -0.86 0.55 -1.55
CA ARG A 40 -0.96 -0.89 -1.38
C ARG A 40 0.42 -1.53 -1.50
N HIS A 41 1.19 -1.19 -2.51
CA HIS A 41 2.57 -1.69 -2.67
C HIS A 41 3.49 -1.30 -1.52
N THR A 42 3.32 -0.10 -0.96
CA THR A 42 4.09 0.33 0.20
C THR A 42 3.74 -0.49 1.44
N ALA A 43 2.46 -0.81 1.65
CA ALA A 43 2.02 -1.66 2.76
C ALA A 43 2.52 -3.10 2.59
N GLU A 44 2.50 -3.65 1.39
CA GLU A 44 3.04 -4.97 1.09
C GLU A 44 4.54 -5.04 1.38
N ARG A 45 5.31 -4.05 0.94
CA ARG A 45 6.75 -3.95 1.24
C ARG A 45 7.02 -3.83 2.74
N ALA A 46 6.21 -3.07 3.47
CA ALA A 46 6.32 -2.96 4.91
C ALA A 46 6.08 -4.30 5.60
N ALA A 47 5.09 -5.07 5.15
CA ALA A 47 4.82 -6.41 5.65
C ALA A 47 5.98 -7.37 5.35
N ASP A 48 6.52 -7.33 4.13
CA ASP A 48 7.65 -8.17 3.73
C ASP A 48 8.90 -7.88 4.57
N THR A 49 9.24 -6.60 4.75
CA THR A 49 10.39 -6.22 5.57
C THR A 49 10.20 -6.60 7.03
N ALA A 50 9.00 -6.44 7.56
CA ALA A 50 8.69 -6.85 8.93
C ALA A 50 8.77 -8.37 9.10
N ALA A 51 8.26 -9.13 8.15
CA ALA A 51 8.33 -10.59 8.16
C ALA A 51 9.78 -11.10 8.07
N LEU A 52 10.58 -10.49 7.20
CA LEU A 52 12.00 -10.82 7.08
C LEU A 52 12.77 -10.49 8.37
N ALA A 53 12.49 -9.35 8.99
CA ALA A 53 13.10 -8.98 10.26
C ALA A 53 12.74 -9.96 11.38
N ALA A 54 11.47 -10.38 11.44
CA ALA A 54 11.02 -11.37 12.41
C ALA A 54 11.68 -12.73 12.17
N ALA A 55 11.74 -13.19 10.92
CA ALA A 55 12.37 -14.46 10.57
C ALA A 55 13.87 -14.47 10.89
N SER A 56 14.58 -13.38 10.58
CA SER A 56 16.01 -13.25 10.91
C SER A 56 16.24 -13.26 12.42
N ALA A 57 15.39 -12.58 13.18
CA ALA A 57 15.47 -12.57 14.63
C ALA A 57 15.18 -13.96 15.23
N ALA A 58 14.24 -14.70 14.65
CA ALA A 58 13.95 -16.07 15.04
C ALA A 58 15.14 -17.00 14.79
N LEU A 59 15.80 -16.86 13.64
CA LEU A 59 17.02 -17.61 13.33
C LEU A 59 18.17 -17.27 14.30
N HIS A 60 18.36 -15.99 14.60
CA HIS A 60 19.35 -15.56 15.58
C HIS A 60 19.08 -16.11 16.97
N ARG A 61 17.80 -16.13 17.38
CA ARG A 61 17.40 -16.73 18.65
C ARG A 61 17.75 -18.20 18.73
N LEU A 62 17.50 -18.96 17.66
CA LEU A 62 17.84 -20.38 17.58
C LEU A 62 19.35 -20.63 17.55
N ALA A 63 20.09 -19.81 16.81
CA ALA A 63 21.53 -19.99 16.60
C ALA A 63 22.35 -19.54 17.82
N LEU A 64 21.96 -18.42 18.47
CA LEU A 64 22.74 -17.76 19.52
C LEU A 64 22.11 -17.89 20.91
N ARG A 65 21.00 -18.58 21.06
CA ARG A 65 20.20 -18.65 22.30
C ARG A 65 19.89 -17.27 22.90
N ASN A 66 19.65 -16.31 22.03
CA ASN A 66 19.32 -14.94 22.44
C ASN A 66 17.82 -14.81 22.67
N ASP A 67 17.42 -14.13 23.74
CA ASP A 67 16.01 -13.94 24.11
C ASP A 67 15.30 -12.85 23.29
N SER A 68 15.83 -12.49 22.11
CA SER A 68 15.19 -11.51 21.24
C SER A 68 13.88 -12.04 20.66
N ASP A 69 12.80 -11.32 20.93
CA ASP A 69 11.48 -11.66 20.42
C ASP A 69 11.37 -11.29 18.94
N PRO A 70 11.04 -12.24 18.04
CA PRO A 70 10.87 -11.95 16.62
C PRO A 70 9.78 -10.92 16.34
N CYS A 71 8.73 -10.91 17.15
CA CYS A 71 7.63 -9.97 16.98
C CYS A 71 8.01 -8.53 17.33
N THR A 72 8.94 -8.34 18.30
CA THR A 72 9.50 -7.02 18.59
C THR A 72 10.32 -6.47 17.41
N ALA A 73 11.11 -7.33 16.76
CA ALA A 73 11.84 -6.97 15.55
C ALA A 73 10.89 -6.60 14.39
N ALA A 74 9.82 -7.36 14.23
CA ALA A 74 8.79 -7.08 13.23
C ALA A 74 8.11 -5.73 13.52
N GLN A 75 7.80 -5.44 14.77
CA GLN A 75 7.16 -4.19 15.17
C GLN A 75 8.05 -2.98 14.87
N SER A 76 9.33 -3.04 15.16
CA SER A 76 10.25 -1.95 14.88
C SER A 76 10.47 -1.76 13.38
N ALA A 77 10.54 -2.84 12.60
CA ALA A 77 10.64 -2.79 11.15
C ALA A 77 9.39 -2.18 10.51
N ALA A 78 8.20 -2.57 10.97
CA ALA A 78 6.94 -2.00 10.51
C ALA A 78 6.85 -0.51 10.83
N ALA A 79 7.25 -0.09 12.04
CA ALA A 79 7.25 1.30 12.46
C ALA A 79 8.18 2.16 11.58
N ARG A 80 9.36 1.65 11.22
CA ARG A 80 10.28 2.34 10.30
C ARG A 80 9.70 2.51 8.91
N ALA A 81 8.85 1.58 8.48
CA ALA A 81 8.16 1.66 7.19
C ALA A 81 6.87 2.48 7.24
N GLY A 82 6.53 3.09 8.39
CA GLY A 82 5.33 3.89 8.56
C GLY A 82 4.05 3.09 8.70
N ALA A 83 4.13 1.83 9.13
CA ALA A 83 2.99 0.94 9.32
C ALA A 83 2.88 0.48 10.77
N LYS A 84 1.70 0.02 11.16
CA LYS A 84 1.46 -0.58 12.48
C LYS A 84 1.34 -2.09 12.34
N LEU A 85 2.00 -2.81 13.23
CA LEU A 85 1.86 -4.26 13.35
C LEU A 85 0.51 -4.59 13.97
N ILE A 86 -0.30 -5.42 13.30
CA ILE A 86 -1.59 -5.87 13.81
C ILE A 86 -1.45 -7.25 14.45
N THR A 87 -0.90 -8.19 13.69
CA THR A 87 -0.70 -9.57 14.14
C THR A 87 0.71 -10.03 13.82
N CYS A 88 1.27 -10.82 14.71
CA CYS A 88 2.55 -11.46 14.51
C CYS A 88 2.48 -12.87 15.07
N ASP A 89 2.65 -13.85 14.21
CA ASP A 89 2.68 -15.25 14.60
C ASP A 89 3.94 -15.89 14.03
N CYS A 90 4.80 -16.32 14.93
CA CYS A 90 6.05 -16.98 14.59
C CYS A 90 6.02 -18.41 15.06
N ALA A 91 5.82 -19.36 14.15
CA ALA A 91 6.16 -20.74 14.36
C ALA A 91 7.70 -20.88 14.39
N PRO A 92 8.29 -21.99 14.83
CA PRO A 92 9.73 -22.06 15.13
C PRO A 92 10.65 -21.51 14.03
N LEU A 93 10.24 -21.60 12.75
CA LEU A 93 11.06 -21.16 11.62
C LEU A 93 10.28 -20.28 10.63
N ASP A 94 9.03 -19.98 10.92
CA ASP A 94 8.12 -19.36 9.96
C ASP A 94 7.33 -18.24 10.66
N CYS A 95 7.46 -17.04 10.15
CA CYS A 95 6.79 -15.88 10.72
C CYS A 95 5.78 -15.29 9.74
N THR A 96 4.54 -15.14 10.19
CA THR A 96 3.47 -14.45 9.48
C THR A 96 3.17 -13.13 10.16
N VAL A 97 3.25 -12.04 9.43
CA VAL A 97 3.10 -10.69 9.95
C VAL A 97 2.05 -9.97 9.15
N SER A 98 1.10 -9.33 9.84
CA SER A 98 0.13 -8.43 9.23
C SER A 98 0.37 -7.02 9.71
N VAL A 99 0.43 -6.08 8.79
CA VAL A 99 0.62 -4.67 9.08
C VAL A 99 -0.53 -3.85 8.52
N ARG A 100 -0.79 -2.71 9.14
CA ARG A 100 -1.82 -1.76 8.72
C ARG A 100 -1.22 -0.39 8.55
N ARG A 101 -1.58 0.27 7.47
CA ARG A 101 -1.22 1.66 7.21
C ARG A 101 -2.49 2.48 7.06
N GLU A 102 -2.54 3.60 7.76
CA GLU A 102 -3.64 4.56 7.68
C GLU A 102 -3.33 5.65 6.67
N LEU A 103 -4.32 5.92 5.83
CA LEU A 103 -4.27 6.97 4.81
C LEU A 103 -5.31 8.02 5.15
N PRO A 104 -4.94 9.32 5.19
CA PRO A 104 -5.85 10.38 5.63
C PRO A 104 -7.15 10.49 4.82
N LEU A 105 -7.15 10.10 3.54
CA LEU A 105 -8.30 10.26 2.65
C LEU A 105 -8.84 8.94 2.08
N LEU A 106 -8.07 7.86 2.12
CA LEU A 106 -8.40 6.59 1.46
C LEU A 106 -8.70 5.45 2.44
N GLY A 107 -8.65 5.72 3.74
CA GLY A 107 -8.91 4.72 4.75
C GLY A 107 -7.68 3.93 5.16
N THR A 108 -7.85 2.66 5.46
CA THR A 108 -6.79 1.79 5.95
C THR A 108 -6.46 0.70 4.94
N VAL A 109 -5.17 0.43 4.75
CA VAL A 109 -4.68 -0.67 3.92
C VAL A 109 -3.98 -1.68 4.82
N GLN A 110 -4.33 -2.95 4.65
CA GLN A 110 -3.70 -4.05 5.37
C GLN A 110 -2.92 -4.92 4.40
N ALA A 111 -1.76 -5.40 4.85
CA ALA A 111 -0.95 -6.35 4.11
C ALA A 111 -0.44 -7.44 5.05
N THR A 112 -0.38 -8.65 4.55
CA THR A 112 0.10 -9.81 5.28
C THR A 112 1.26 -10.44 4.51
N SER A 113 2.33 -10.74 5.21
CA SER A 113 3.48 -11.42 4.62
C SER A 113 3.94 -12.55 5.51
N ARG A 114 4.51 -13.57 4.89
CA ARG A 114 5.05 -14.74 5.54
C ARG A 114 6.50 -14.93 5.10
N ALA A 115 7.37 -15.11 6.07
CA ALA A 115 8.78 -15.41 5.81
C ALA A 115 9.19 -16.65 6.58
N GLY A 116 9.84 -17.57 5.91
CA GLY A 116 10.32 -18.82 6.48
C GLY A 116 11.18 -19.58 5.47
N PRO A 117 11.72 -20.75 5.86
CA PRO A 117 12.54 -21.55 4.95
C PRO A 117 11.75 -22.01 3.74
N VAL A 118 12.35 -21.90 2.56
CA VAL A 118 11.74 -22.29 1.28
C VAL A 118 11.75 -23.81 1.18
N GLY A 119 10.63 -24.43 0.88
CA GLY A 119 10.60 -25.83 0.49
C GLY A 119 9.53 -26.70 1.12
N GLU A 120 8.66 -26.16 1.98
CA GLU A 120 7.51 -26.90 2.50
C GLU A 120 6.22 -26.22 2.09
N SER A 121 5.65 -26.74 1.06
CA SER A 121 4.29 -26.40 0.65
C SER A 121 3.27 -27.28 1.35
#